data_edb4f2b7edb71604d681e5dad22168fc
#
_entry.id   edb4f2b7edb71604d681e5dad22168fc
#
_cell.length_a   1.000
_cell.length_b   1.000
_cell.length_c   1.000
_cell.angle_alpha   90.00
_cell.angle_beta   90.00
_cell.angle_gamma   90.00
#
_symmetry.space_group_name_H-M   'P 1'
#
loop_
_entity.id
_entity.type
_entity.pdbx_description
1 polymer ?
#
loop_
_entity_poly.entity_id
_entity_poly.type
_entity_poly.pdbx_seq_one_letter_code
_entity_poly.pdbx_strand_id
1 'polypeptide(L)'
;MRDYSKIFWITGIILAIAAFFVTNVPIEPRMQFISGLFIVGLSLPCYFAVFKWLEPKKAIIFLVIMSIYAISIETFAIITGFPYSEFVYTNLIGFKILGYTPYTVPFAYVPLFIGSIYLATLKSSKYWKIAVLTAFLVLIADMVLDPAAVALNFWIYKSQGIFYGVPLMNFMGWILTGFLAALIAIFVLNSKLMDNNKPKALISSLFLILCFWAPACFYLKLWIPGIIGLIFIIFILMETKGKIGNFET
;
A
#
# COMPACT_ATOMS: atom_id res chain seq x y z
N MET A 1 17.27 -22.44 4.16
CA MET A 1 15.89 -21.95 4.52
C MET A 1 15.07 -21.79 3.25
N ARG A 2 13.74 -21.82 3.34
CA ARG A 2 12.88 -21.88 2.15
C ARG A 2 12.60 -20.47 1.60
N ASP A 3 12.96 -20.23 0.35
CA ASP A 3 12.48 -19.07 -0.43
C ASP A 3 11.04 -19.35 -0.90
N TYR A 4 10.09 -18.58 -0.40
CA TYR A 4 8.66 -18.71 -0.73
C TYR A 4 8.26 -17.88 -1.95
N SER A 5 9.20 -17.31 -2.69
CA SER A 5 8.90 -16.41 -3.82
C SER A 5 8.01 -17.04 -4.88
N LYS A 6 8.11 -18.37 -5.12
CA LYS A 6 7.20 -19.07 -6.03
C LYS A 6 5.73 -18.98 -5.59
N ILE A 7 5.47 -19.06 -4.29
CA ILE A 7 4.11 -18.92 -3.74
C ILE A 7 3.59 -17.51 -4.04
N PHE A 8 4.40 -16.47 -3.81
CA PHE A 8 4.01 -15.09 -4.10
C PHE A 8 3.77 -14.83 -5.59
N TRP A 9 4.55 -15.46 -6.47
CA TRP A 9 4.30 -15.40 -7.91
C TRP A 9 2.95 -16.02 -8.28
N ILE A 10 2.66 -17.22 -7.76
CA ILE A 10 1.38 -17.90 -8.00
C ILE A 10 0.23 -17.08 -7.41
N THR A 11 0.38 -16.57 -6.19
CA THR A 11 -0.62 -15.71 -5.56
C THR A 11 -0.84 -14.43 -6.37
N GLY A 12 0.22 -13.82 -6.91
CA GLY A 12 0.11 -12.65 -7.80
C GLY A 12 -0.73 -12.92 -9.04
N ILE A 13 -0.55 -14.09 -9.68
CA ILE A 13 -1.37 -14.52 -10.83
C ILE A 13 -2.85 -14.73 -10.39
N ILE A 14 -3.07 -15.39 -9.25
CA ILE A 14 -4.42 -15.58 -8.70
C ILE A 14 -5.09 -14.23 -8.42
N LEU A 15 -4.35 -13.26 -7.88
CA LEU A 15 -4.86 -11.92 -7.62
C LEU A 15 -5.21 -11.16 -8.91
N ALA A 16 -4.42 -11.34 -9.97
CA ALA A 16 -4.73 -10.76 -11.28
C ALA A 16 -6.03 -11.35 -11.85
N ILE A 17 -6.29 -12.64 -11.65
CA ILE A 17 -7.55 -13.28 -12.03
C ILE A 17 -8.69 -12.80 -11.11
N ALA A 18 -8.45 -12.69 -9.80
CA ALA A 18 -9.45 -12.19 -8.84
C ALA A 18 -9.88 -10.75 -9.18
N ALA A 19 -8.96 -9.91 -9.64
CA ALA A 19 -9.25 -8.56 -10.09
C ALA A 19 -10.29 -8.53 -11.23
N PHE A 20 -10.28 -9.50 -12.14
CA PHE A 20 -11.30 -9.63 -13.18
C PHE A 20 -12.70 -9.78 -12.58
N PHE A 21 -12.86 -10.65 -11.59
CA PHE A 21 -14.17 -10.85 -10.95
C PHE A 21 -14.61 -9.62 -10.17
N VAL A 22 -13.71 -8.98 -9.43
CA VAL A 22 -14.03 -7.78 -8.63
C VAL A 22 -14.46 -6.60 -9.52
N THR A 23 -13.89 -6.49 -10.73
CA THR A 23 -14.23 -5.39 -11.65
C THR A 23 -15.47 -5.66 -12.50
N ASN A 24 -15.92 -6.92 -12.61
CA ASN A 24 -17.07 -7.31 -13.44
C ASN A 24 -18.30 -7.78 -12.63
N VAL A 25 -18.14 -8.02 -11.32
CA VAL A 25 -19.24 -8.43 -10.44
C VAL A 25 -19.51 -7.28 -9.45
N PRO A 26 -20.76 -6.79 -9.36
CA PRO A 26 -21.10 -5.73 -8.42
C PRO A 26 -20.76 -6.12 -6.98
N ILE A 27 -20.01 -5.27 -6.29
CA ILE A 27 -19.70 -5.44 -4.87
C ILE A 27 -20.86 -4.84 -4.07
N GLU A 28 -21.55 -5.67 -3.31
CA GLU A 28 -22.64 -5.22 -2.45
C GLU A 28 -22.14 -4.85 -1.04
N PRO A 29 -22.81 -3.91 -0.31
CA PRO A 29 -22.43 -3.54 1.06
C PRO A 29 -22.37 -4.72 2.04
N ARG A 30 -23.18 -5.78 1.84
CA ARG A 30 -23.11 -7.02 2.64
C ARG A 30 -21.80 -7.78 2.48
N MET A 31 -21.03 -7.50 1.40
CA MET A 31 -19.73 -8.11 1.11
C MET A 31 -18.56 -7.36 1.77
N GLN A 32 -18.81 -6.27 2.52
CA GLN A 32 -17.76 -5.46 3.19
C GLN A 32 -16.79 -6.29 4.04
N PHE A 33 -17.31 -7.38 4.65
CA PHE A 33 -16.49 -8.30 5.44
C PHE A 33 -15.46 -9.04 4.57
N ILE A 34 -15.84 -9.45 3.36
CA ILE A 34 -14.95 -10.11 2.39
C ILE A 34 -13.85 -9.13 1.95
N SER A 35 -14.25 -7.89 1.62
CA SER A 35 -13.29 -6.83 1.27
C SER A 35 -12.31 -6.57 2.42
N GLY A 36 -12.81 -6.52 3.65
CA GLY A 36 -11.97 -6.36 4.83
C GLY A 36 -10.98 -7.51 5.03
N LEU A 37 -11.43 -8.76 4.93
CA LEU A 37 -10.57 -9.93 5.00
C LEU A 37 -9.52 -9.94 3.90
N PHE A 38 -9.88 -9.54 2.69
CA PHE A 38 -8.96 -9.45 1.56
C PHE A 38 -7.85 -8.44 1.83
N ILE A 39 -8.17 -7.23 2.29
CA ILE A 39 -7.20 -6.17 2.61
C ILE A 39 -6.27 -6.63 3.75
N VAL A 40 -6.84 -7.18 4.83
CA VAL A 40 -6.05 -7.73 5.95
C VAL A 40 -5.14 -8.86 5.45
N GLY A 41 -5.66 -9.79 4.67
CA GLY A 41 -4.90 -10.92 4.11
C GLY A 41 -3.69 -10.46 3.29
N LEU A 42 -3.86 -9.42 2.46
CA LEU A 42 -2.76 -8.84 1.67
C LEU A 42 -1.67 -8.19 2.53
N SER A 43 -1.99 -7.72 3.74
CA SER A 43 -1.02 -7.10 4.65
C SER A 43 -0.15 -8.11 5.41
N LEU A 44 -0.65 -9.32 5.65
CA LEU A 44 -0.01 -10.31 6.51
C LEU A 44 1.44 -10.65 6.13
N PRO A 45 1.79 -10.85 4.84
CA PRO A 45 3.18 -11.17 4.49
C PRO A 45 4.18 -10.09 4.92
N CYS A 46 3.86 -8.80 4.72
CA CYS A 46 4.69 -7.69 5.15
C CYS A 46 4.81 -7.65 6.68
N TYR A 47 3.71 -7.81 7.41
CA TYR A 47 3.70 -7.81 8.87
C TYR A 47 4.55 -8.98 9.42
N PHE A 48 4.40 -10.17 8.84
CA PHE A 48 5.24 -11.30 9.21
C PHE A 48 6.73 -11.04 8.91
N ALA A 49 7.05 -10.38 7.79
CA ALA A 49 8.41 -9.98 7.47
C ALA A 49 9.00 -9.00 8.50
N VAL A 50 8.19 -8.06 9.02
CA VAL A 50 8.60 -7.15 10.08
C VAL A 50 8.96 -7.91 11.37
N PHE A 51 8.16 -8.92 11.76
CA PHE A 51 8.45 -9.78 12.91
C PHE A 51 9.68 -10.66 12.70
N LYS A 52 10.05 -11.00 11.46
CA LYS A 52 11.31 -11.70 11.17
C LYS A 52 12.51 -10.76 11.21
N TRP A 53 12.32 -9.50 10.90
CA TRP A 53 13.38 -8.50 10.87
C TRP A 53 13.69 -7.88 12.23
N LEU A 54 12.66 -7.63 13.01
CA LEU A 54 12.76 -6.92 14.29
C LEU A 54 12.45 -7.88 15.45
N GLU A 55 13.00 -7.56 16.63
CA GLU A 55 12.55 -8.20 17.86
C GLU A 55 11.04 -7.97 18.08
N PRO A 56 10.30 -8.95 18.63
CA PRO A 56 8.83 -8.87 18.72
C PRO A 56 8.30 -7.59 19.31
N LYS A 57 8.90 -7.09 20.40
CA LYS A 57 8.50 -5.85 21.05
C LYS A 57 8.66 -4.64 20.11
N LYS A 58 9.80 -4.56 19.41
CA LYS A 58 10.09 -3.47 18.48
C LYS A 58 9.20 -3.56 17.23
N ALA A 59 8.92 -4.78 16.75
CA ALA A 59 8.00 -5.02 15.64
C ALA A 59 6.59 -4.53 15.96
N ILE A 60 6.06 -4.88 17.13
CA ILE A 60 4.74 -4.42 17.59
C ILE A 60 4.70 -2.89 17.69
N ILE A 61 5.69 -2.29 18.37
CA ILE A 61 5.75 -0.83 18.53
C ILE A 61 5.77 -0.13 17.15
N PHE A 62 6.60 -0.60 16.23
CA PHE A 62 6.71 -0.04 14.89
C PHE A 62 5.39 -0.14 14.11
N LEU A 63 4.79 -1.33 14.07
CA LEU A 63 3.51 -1.55 13.38
C LEU A 63 2.37 -0.74 14.00
N VAL A 64 2.31 -0.64 15.33
CA VAL A 64 1.30 0.16 16.03
C VAL A 64 1.46 1.65 15.72
N ILE A 65 2.69 2.19 15.78
CA ILE A 65 2.95 3.61 15.45
C ILE A 65 2.55 3.90 14.00
N MET A 66 2.94 3.05 13.05
CA MET A 66 2.59 3.23 11.64
C MET A 66 1.08 3.11 11.42
N SER A 67 0.39 2.24 12.15
CA SER A 67 -1.07 2.08 12.08
C SER A 67 -1.81 3.28 12.65
N ILE A 68 -1.36 3.81 13.79
CA ILE A 68 -1.91 5.05 14.38
C ILE A 68 -1.72 6.22 13.42
N TYR A 69 -0.52 6.34 12.84
CA TYR A 69 -0.25 7.36 11.84
C TYR A 69 -1.21 7.26 10.65
N ALA A 70 -1.40 6.07 10.08
CA ALA A 70 -2.30 5.84 8.95
C ALA A 70 -3.75 6.23 9.28
N ILE A 71 -4.27 5.80 10.44
CA ILE A 71 -5.63 6.17 10.87
C ILE A 71 -5.73 7.68 11.12
N SER A 72 -4.73 8.28 11.75
CA SER A 72 -4.76 9.71 12.11
C SER A 72 -4.75 10.61 10.89
N ILE A 73 -3.85 10.38 9.94
CA ILE A 73 -3.77 11.21 8.72
C ILE A 73 -5.03 11.04 7.87
N GLU A 74 -5.55 9.83 7.78
CA GLU A 74 -6.77 9.53 7.04
C GLU A 74 -8.00 10.18 7.67
N THR A 75 -8.16 10.04 9.00
CA THR A 75 -9.27 10.68 9.73
C THR A 75 -9.19 12.19 9.60
N PHE A 76 -7.99 12.77 9.71
CA PHE A 76 -7.77 14.19 9.53
C PHE A 76 -8.16 14.64 8.12
N ALA A 77 -7.79 13.86 7.09
CA ALA A 77 -8.15 14.15 5.71
C ALA A 77 -9.65 14.09 5.46
N ILE A 78 -10.37 13.12 6.03
CA ILE A 78 -11.83 13.01 5.90
C ILE A 78 -12.54 14.22 6.53
N ILE A 79 -12.03 14.69 7.69
CA ILE A 79 -12.64 15.82 8.41
C ILE A 79 -12.36 17.16 7.74
N THR A 80 -11.14 17.36 7.21
CA THR A 80 -10.65 18.67 6.75
C THR A 80 -10.52 18.80 5.24
N GLY A 81 -10.50 17.70 4.50
CA GLY A 81 -10.13 17.64 3.09
C GLY A 81 -8.62 17.70 2.85
N PHE A 82 -7.80 18.05 3.85
CA PHE A 82 -6.34 18.10 3.72
C PHE A 82 -5.72 16.80 4.29
N PRO A 83 -4.76 16.17 3.60
CA PRO A 83 -4.07 16.61 2.39
C PRO A 83 -4.64 16.06 1.06
N TYR A 84 -5.73 15.28 1.06
CA TYR A 84 -6.14 14.47 -0.09
C TYR A 84 -7.28 15.06 -0.94
N SER A 85 -7.84 16.22 -0.58
CA SER A 85 -9.13 16.72 -1.05
C SER A 85 -10.31 16.10 -0.29
N GLU A 86 -11.51 16.67 -0.48
CA GLU A 86 -12.70 16.17 0.20
C GLU A 86 -13.22 14.89 -0.46
N PHE A 87 -13.35 13.83 0.33
CA PHE A 87 -13.88 12.54 -0.12
C PHE A 87 -14.63 11.82 1.01
N VAL A 88 -15.35 10.79 0.65
CA VAL A 88 -16.07 9.92 1.59
C VAL A 88 -15.87 8.46 1.21
N TYR A 89 -15.63 7.62 2.18
CA TYR A 89 -15.67 6.17 2.00
C TYR A 89 -17.09 5.68 1.86
N THR A 90 -17.31 4.74 0.95
CA THR A 90 -18.56 3.96 0.89
C THR A 90 -18.57 2.85 1.95
N ASN A 91 -19.60 2.03 1.98
CA ASN A 91 -19.69 0.91 2.93
C ASN A 91 -19.13 -0.40 2.35
N LEU A 92 -18.20 -0.34 1.38
CA LEU A 92 -17.67 -1.52 0.69
C LEU A 92 -16.40 -2.09 1.32
N ILE A 93 -15.67 -1.32 2.15
CA ILE A 93 -14.33 -1.67 2.64
C ILE A 93 -14.22 -1.81 4.16
N GLY A 94 -15.34 -2.09 4.82
CA GLY A 94 -15.40 -2.36 6.25
C GLY A 94 -16.08 -1.26 7.06
N PHE A 95 -16.28 -1.54 8.35
CA PHE A 95 -16.88 -0.57 9.27
C PHE A 95 -15.92 0.62 9.52
N LYS A 96 -16.50 1.78 9.77
CA LYS A 96 -15.76 3.04 9.98
C LYS A 96 -15.56 3.30 11.48
N ILE A 97 -14.32 3.46 11.89
CA ILE A 97 -13.94 3.88 13.24
C ILE A 97 -14.47 5.29 13.46
N LEU A 98 -15.23 5.50 14.53
CA LEU A 98 -15.90 6.78 14.86
C LEU A 98 -16.73 7.37 13.69
N GLY A 99 -17.15 6.54 12.75
CA GLY A 99 -17.91 6.97 11.58
C GLY A 99 -17.08 7.56 10.42
N TYR A 100 -15.77 7.65 10.54
CA TYR A 100 -14.87 8.26 9.56
C TYR A 100 -14.05 7.23 8.76
N THR A 101 -13.03 6.70 9.38
CA THR A 101 -11.99 5.90 8.72
C THR A 101 -12.26 4.41 8.81
N PRO A 102 -12.26 3.66 7.69
CA PRO A 102 -12.37 2.22 7.74
C PRO A 102 -11.26 1.58 8.57
N TYR A 103 -11.60 0.57 9.37
CA TYR A 103 -10.61 -0.17 10.17
C TYR A 103 -9.54 -0.86 9.34
N THR A 104 -9.79 -1.02 8.04
CA THR A 104 -8.89 -1.64 7.07
C THR A 104 -7.75 -0.72 6.62
N VAL A 105 -7.84 0.59 6.87
CA VAL A 105 -6.84 1.59 6.44
C VAL A 105 -5.41 1.25 6.90
N PRO A 106 -5.12 0.86 8.14
CA PRO A 106 -3.77 0.47 8.52
C PRO A 106 -3.23 -0.71 7.72
N PHE A 107 -4.09 -1.67 7.40
CA PHE A 107 -3.72 -2.85 6.63
C PHE A 107 -3.50 -2.56 5.14
N ALA A 108 -4.07 -1.50 4.63
CA ALA A 108 -3.79 -1.00 3.28
C ALA A 108 -2.51 -0.14 3.24
N TYR A 109 -2.40 0.85 4.13
CA TYR A 109 -1.34 1.89 4.12
C TYR A 109 0.02 1.37 4.57
N VAL A 110 0.07 0.65 5.70
CA VAL A 110 1.34 0.22 6.31
C VAL A 110 2.18 -0.64 5.36
N PRO A 111 1.62 -1.60 4.60
CA PRO A 111 2.38 -2.33 3.59
C PRO A 111 2.92 -1.45 2.45
N LEU A 112 2.15 -0.43 2.02
CA LEU A 112 2.62 0.52 1.00
C LEU A 112 3.83 1.31 1.52
N PHE A 113 3.75 1.80 2.77
CA PHE A 113 4.86 2.53 3.39
C PHE A 113 6.09 1.65 3.58
N ILE A 114 5.94 0.48 4.19
CA ILE A 114 7.07 -0.42 4.49
C ILE A 114 7.74 -0.90 3.19
N GLY A 115 6.96 -1.32 2.20
CA GLY A 115 7.48 -1.75 0.90
C GLY A 115 8.24 -0.64 0.17
N SER A 116 7.69 0.59 0.17
CA SER A 116 8.33 1.76 -0.43
C SER A 116 9.60 2.19 0.31
N ILE A 117 9.57 2.18 1.65
CA ILE A 117 10.75 2.45 2.49
C ILE A 117 11.83 1.40 2.22
N TYR A 118 11.47 0.11 2.16
CA TYR A 118 12.41 -0.95 1.84
C TYR A 118 13.11 -0.69 0.50
N LEU A 119 12.37 -0.41 -0.57
CA LEU A 119 12.93 -0.08 -1.89
C LEU A 119 13.83 1.16 -1.84
N ALA A 120 13.42 2.20 -1.12
CA ALA A 120 14.20 3.42 -0.96
C ALA A 120 15.56 3.15 -0.27
N THR A 121 15.58 2.25 0.73
CA THR A 121 16.83 1.85 1.39
C THR A 121 17.78 1.04 0.50
N LEU A 122 17.30 0.41 -0.57
CA LEU A 122 18.15 -0.24 -1.57
C LEU A 122 18.87 0.78 -2.47
N LYS A 123 18.34 2.01 -2.57
CA LYS A 123 18.85 3.07 -3.46
C LYS A 123 19.71 4.10 -2.75
N SER A 124 19.58 4.24 -1.44
CA SER A 124 20.31 5.26 -0.68
C SER A 124 20.50 4.88 0.78
N SER A 125 21.64 5.27 1.35
CA SER A 125 21.90 5.22 2.78
C SER A 125 21.67 6.58 3.49
N LYS A 126 21.30 7.64 2.74
CA LYS A 126 21.02 8.97 3.31
C LYS A 126 19.56 9.08 3.69
N TYR A 127 19.26 9.33 4.97
CA TYR A 127 17.89 9.39 5.50
C TYR A 127 16.95 10.31 4.71
N TRP A 128 17.40 11.52 4.36
CA TRP A 128 16.59 12.46 3.59
C TRP A 128 16.25 11.94 2.18
N LYS A 129 17.20 11.23 1.52
CA LYS A 129 16.95 10.61 0.22
C LYS A 129 15.97 9.47 0.33
N ILE A 130 16.04 8.67 1.41
CA ILE A 130 15.09 7.60 1.69
C ILE A 130 13.68 8.19 1.86
N ALA A 131 13.54 9.28 2.62
CA ALA A 131 12.24 9.92 2.81
C ALA A 131 11.65 10.44 1.50
N VAL A 132 12.45 11.12 0.68
CA VAL A 132 12.01 11.62 -0.64
C VAL A 132 11.67 10.46 -1.60
N LEU A 133 12.53 9.44 -1.70
CA LEU A 133 12.27 8.29 -2.56
C LEU A 133 11.00 7.53 -2.12
N THR A 134 10.81 7.36 -0.81
CA THR A 134 9.59 6.74 -0.26
C THR A 134 8.34 7.51 -0.68
N ALA A 135 8.36 8.84 -0.56
CA ALA A 135 7.26 9.70 -0.96
C ALA A 135 6.87 9.47 -2.43
N PHE A 136 7.85 9.42 -3.33
CA PHE A 136 7.60 9.15 -4.75
C PHE A 136 7.12 7.72 -5.02
N LEU A 137 7.67 6.71 -4.33
CA LEU A 137 7.25 5.33 -4.52
C LEU A 137 5.81 5.10 -4.02
N VAL A 138 5.44 5.74 -2.91
CA VAL A 138 4.07 5.72 -2.38
C VAL A 138 3.11 6.42 -3.35
N LEU A 139 3.50 7.59 -3.89
CA LEU A 139 2.73 8.27 -4.93
C LEU A 139 2.50 7.37 -6.15
N ILE A 140 3.54 6.67 -6.64
CA ILE A 140 3.41 5.76 -7.79
C ILE A 140 2.43 4.63 -7.48
N ALA A 141 2.47 4.07 -6.27
CA ALA A 141 1.49 3.06 -5.84
C ALA A 141 0.07 3.63 -5.85
N ASP A 142 -0.13 4.83 -5.31
CA ASP A 142 -1.42 5.50 -5.25
C ASP A 142 -1.98 5.83 -6.64
N MET A 143 -1.12 6.24 -7.58
CA MET A 143 -1.53 6.46 -8.98
C MET A 143 -2.09 5.20 -9.67
N VAL A 144 -1.83 4.02 -9.11
CA VAL A 144 -2.41 2.75 -9.56
C VAL A 144 -3.68 2.42 -8.78
N LEU A 145 -3.65 2.56 -7.45
CA LEU A 145 -4.75 2.14 -6.58
C LEU A 145 -5.96 3.07 -6.70
N ASP A 146 -5.72 4.37 -6.56
CA ASP A 146 -6.78 5.36 -6.38
C ASP A 146 -7.74 5.44 -7.57
N PRO A 147 -7.27 5.52 -8.84
CA PRO A 147 -8.17 5.52 -10.00
C PRO A 147 -9.07 4.28 -10.06
N ALA A 148 -8.54 3.11 -9.76
CA ALA A 148 -9.32 1.87 -9.79
C ALA A 148 -10.33 1.81 -8.63
N ALA A 149 -9.94 2.25 -7.45
CA ALA A 149 -10.81 2.26 -6.28
C ALA A 149 -11.96 3.28 -6.43
N VAL A 150 -11.68 4.45 -7.04
CA VAL A 150 -12.72 5.43 -7.41
C VAL A 150 -13.68 4.85 -8.45
N ALA A 151 -13.16 4.20 -9.49
CA ALA A 151 -13.99 3.55 -10.51
C ALA A 151 -14.86 2.42 -9.93
N LEU A 152 -14.41 1.74 -8.86
CA LEU A 152 -15.15 0.72 -8.13
C LEU A 152 -16.03 1.28 -7.00
N ASN A 153 -16.08 2.60 -6.84
CA ASN A 153 -16.83 3.29 -5.80
C ASN A 153 -16.47 2.88 -4.37
N PHE A 154 -15.19 2.57 -4.10
CA PHE A 154 -14.72 2.35 -2.73
C PHE A 154 -14.70 3.63 -1.93
N TRP A 155 -14.36 4.74 -2.58
CA TRP A 155 -14.53 6.11 -2.09
C TRP A 155 -14.91 7.05 -3.24
N ILE A 156 -15.46 8.17 -2.88
CA ILE A 156 -16.00 9.16 -3.82
C ILE A 156 -15.46 10.53 -3.43
N TYR A 157 -14.76 11.19 -4.35
CA TYR A 157 -14.34 12.57 -4.19
C TYR A 157 -15.51 13.52 -4.45
N LYS A 158 -15.61 14.62 -3.70
CA LYS A 158 -16.62 15.67 -3.94
C LYS A 158 -16.39 16.40 -5.26
N SER A 159 -15.13 16.62 -5.64
CA SER A 159 -14.73 17.20 -6.91
C SER A 159 -14.09 16.14 -7.80
N GLN A 160 -14.56 16.03 -9.05
CA GLN A 160 -13.91 15.17 -10.02
C GLN A 160 -12.51 15.72 -10.36
N GLY A 161 -11.50 14.85 -10.23
CA GLY A 161 -10.13 15.16 -10.60
C GLY A 161 -9.81 14.84 -12.06
N ILE A 162 -8.70 15.37 -12.53
CA ILE A 162 -8.24 15.25 -13.93
C ILE A 162 -7.63 13.88 -14.24
N PHE A 163 -7.18 13.13 -13.25
CA PHE A 163 -6.55 11.84 -13.46
C PHE A 163 -7.50 10.71 -13.08
N TYR A 164 -8.33 10.29 -14.01
CA TYR A 164 -9.34 9.23 -13.84
C TYR A 164 -10.27 9.46 -12.63
N GLY A 165 -10.69 10.70 -12.44
CA GLY A 165 -11.58 11.10 -11.34
C GLY A 165 -10.86 11.46 -10.03
N VAL A 166 -9.55 11.25 -9.94
CA VAL A 166 -8.75 11.55 -8.75
C VAL A 166 -8.21 12.98 -8.80
N PRO A 167 -8.44 13.81 -7.75
CA PRO A 167 -7.91 15.17 -7.67
C PRO A 167 -6.38 15.21 -7.56
N LEU A 168 -5.76 16.22 -8.17
CA LEU A 168 -4.31 16.43 -8.06
C LEU A 168 -3.85 16.59 -6.60
N MET A 169 -4.70 17.22 -5.76
CA MET A 169 -4.43 17.39 -4.32
C MET A 169 -4.22 16.07 -3.61
N ASN A 170 -4.93 14.99 -4.01
CA ASN A 170 -4.72 13.66 -3.46
C ASN A 170 -3.27 13.18 -3.68
N PHE A 171 -2.75 13.33 -4.88
CA PHE A 171 -1.37 12.92 -5.18
C PHE A 171 -0.32 13.74 -4.42
N MET A 172 -0.56 15.05 -4.26
CA MET A 172 0.30 15.89 -3.40
C MET A 172 0.22 15.46 -1.94
N GLY A 173 -0.97 15.07 -1.49
CA GLY A 173 -1.20 14.49 -0.16
C GLY A 173 -0.41 13.21 0.04
N TRP A 174 -0.39 12.31 -0.93
CA TRP A 174 0.36 11.06 -0.84
C TRP A 174 1.88 11.27 -0.82
N ILE A 175 2.40 12.30 -1.50
CA ILE A 175 3.81 12.71 -1.35
C ILE A 175 4.09 13.10 0.09
N LEU A 176 3.26 13.96 0.68
CA LEU A 176 3.41 14.39 2.08
C LEU A 176 3.30 13.21 3.04
N THR A 177 2.27 12.39 2.87
CA THR A 177 2.00 11.22 3.72
C THR A 177 3.13 10.19 3.65
N GLY A 178 3.62 9.86 2.47
CA GLY A 178 4.74 8.95 2.29
C GLY A 178 6.04 9.50 2.86
N PHE A 179 6.28 10.80 2.72
CA PHE A 179 7.45 11.47 3.32
C PHE A 179 7.41 11.38 4.84
N LEU A 180 6.29 11.73 5.47
CA LEU A 180 6.11 11.67 6.92
C LEU A 180 6.19 10.22 7.45
N ALA A 181 5.60 9.25 6.73
CA ALA A 181 5.73 7.83 7.08
C ALA A 181 7.20 7.38 7.12
N ALA A 182 8.00 7.82 6.15
CA ALA A 182 9.43 7.52 6.12
C ALA A 182 10.17 8.18 7.29
N LEU A 183 9.86 9.43 7.66
CA LEU A 183 10.45 10.08 8.82
C LEU A 183 10.13 9.34 10.11
N ILE A 184 8.89 8.89 10.28
CA ILE A 184 8.47 8.08 11.43
C ILE A 184 9.27 6.78 11.47
N ALA A 185 9.40 6.07 10.34
CA ALA A 185 10.17 4.84 10.27
C ALA A 185 11.66 5.08 10.58
N ILE A 186 12.26 6.15 10.07
CA ILE A 186 13.64 6.56 10.38
C ILE A 186 13.80 6.79 11.88
N PHE A 187 12.88 7.52 12.49
CA PHE A 187 12.92 7.83 13.92
C PHE A 187 12.80 6.57 14.79
N VAL A 188 11.84 5.70 14.48
CA VAL A 188 11.56 4.48 15.29
C VAL A 188 12.62 3.41 15.11
N LEU A 189 13.10 3.22 13.87
CA LEU A 189 14.04 2.14 13.53
C LEU A 189 15.50 2.57 13.62
N ASN A 190 15.77 3.86 13.40
CA ASN A 190 17.12 4.45 13.43
C ASN A 190 18.14 3.62 12.62
N SER A 191 19.29 3.27 13.22
CA SER A 191 20.34 2.49 12.58
C SER A 191 19.87 1.13 12.03
N LYS A 192 18.84 0.51 12.65
CA LYS A 192 18.26 -0.75 12.17
C LYS A 192 17.68 -0.63 10.76
N LEU A 193 17.21 0.57 10.37
CA LEU A 193 16.74 0.81 9.02
C LEU A 193 17.87 0.70 7.98
N MET A 194 19.12 0.94 8.36
CA MET A 194 20.31 0.84 7.48
C MET A 194 20.96 -0.54 7.47
N ASP A 195 20.47 -1.46 8.30
CA ASP A 195 20.98 -2.82 8.33
C ASP A 195 20.80 -3.49 6.95
N ASN A 196 21.86 -4.16 6.48
CA ASN A 196 21.83 -4.90 5.22
C ASN A 196 21.04 -6.23 5.32
N ASN A 197 20.78 -6.69 6.53
CA ASN A 197 20.08 -7.95 6.82
C ASN A 197 18.55 -7.77 6.90
N LYS A 198 17.98 -6.94 6.02
CA LYS A 198 16.52 -6.81 5.90
C LYS A 198 15.94 -7.90 5.03
N PRO A 199 14.88 -8.63 5.45
CA PRO A 199 14.24 -9.63 4.61
C PRO A 199 13.61 -8.96 3.38
N LYS A 200 13.81 -9.54 2.21
CA LYS A 200 13.20 -9.05 0.98
C LYS A 200 11.67 -9.12 1.02
N ALA A 201 11.12 -10.00 1.83
CA ALA A 201 9.69 -10.13 2.03
C ALA A 201 9.00 -8.89 2.64
N LEU A 202 9.73 -7.87 3.09
CA LEU A 202 9.15 -6.57 3.45
C LEU A 202 8.38 -5.91 2.29
N ILE A 203 8.73 -6.25 1.03
CA ILE A 203 8.06 -5.76 -0.18
C ILE A 203 6.86 -6.62 -0.59
N SER A 204 6.70 -7.82 -0.02
CA SER A 204 5.77 -8.83 -0.53
C SER A 204 4.33 -8.36 -0.64
N SER A 205 3.83 -7.64 0.38
CA SER A 205 2.46 -7.13 0.35
C SER A 205 2.27 -6.03 -0.69
N LEU A 206 3.22 -5.09 -0.85
CA LEU A 206 3.17 -4.09 -1.92
C LEU A 206 3.14 -4.77 -3.31
N PHE A 207 3.96 -5.80 -3.51
CA PHE A 207 3.94 -6.59 -4.74
C PHE A 207 2.56 -7.23 -4.99
N LEU A 208 1.97 -7.90 -3.99
CA LEU A 208 0.66 -8.53 -4.13
C LEU A 208 -0.46 -7.51 -4.36
N ILE A 209 -0.43 -6.37 -3.68
CA ILE A 209 -1.36 -5.26 -3.87
C ILE A 209 -1.30 -4.79 -5.33
N LEU A 210 -0.11 -4.59 -5.87
CA LEU A 210 0.06 -4.19 -7.28
C LEU A 210 -0.38 -5.28 -8.26
N CYS A 211 -0.15 -6.57 -7.94
CA CYS A 211 -0.64 -7.70 -8.73
C CYS A 211 -2.16 -7.79 -8.80
N PHE A 212 -2.88 -7.19 -7.87
CA PHE A 212 -4.33 -7.04 -7.93
C PHE A 212 -4.74 -5.75 -8.67
N TRP A 213 -4.20 -4.59 -8.26
CA TRP A 213 -4.69 -3.30 -8.74
C TRP A 213 -4.26 -2.96 -10.16
N ALA A 214 -3.06 -3.36 -10.61
CA ALA A 214 -2.64 -3.09 -11.98
C ALA A 214 -3.48 -3.83 -13.02
N PRO A 215 -3.78 -5.15 -12.87
CA PRO A 215 -4.76 -5.82 -13.72
C PRO A 215 -6.18 -5.24 -13.60
N ALA A 216 -6.63 -4.85 -12.38
CA ALA A 216 -7.91 -4.19 -12.19
C ALA A 216 -8.02 -2.92 -13.04
N CYS A 217 -6.97 -2.11 -13.10
CA CYS A 217 -6.93 -0.94 -13.97
C CYS A 217 -7.17 -1.29 -15.44
N PHE A 218 -6.55 -2.35 -15.96
CA PHE A 218 -6.77 -2.78 -17.35
C PHE A 218 -8.21 -3.25 -17.58
N TYR A 219 -8.77 -4.03 -16.67
CA TYR A 219 -10.16 -4.47 -16.78
C TYR A 219 -11.16 -3.30 -16.74
N LEU A 220 -10.83 -2.24 -15.99
CA LEU A 220 -11.59 -0.99 -15.92
C LEU A 220 -11.26 -0.01 -17.07
N LYS A 221 -10.39 -0.37 -18.03
CA LYS A 221 -9.91 0.47 -19.14
C LYS A 221 -9.13 1.72 -18.67
N LEU A 222 -8.53 1.68 -17.50
CA LEU A 222 -7.66 2.71 -16.94
C LEU A 222 -6.21 2.43 -17.37
N TRP A 223 -5.89 2.73 -18.64
CA TRP A 223 -4.65 2.27 -19.28
C TRP A 223 -3.38 2.82 -18.64
N ILE A 224 -3.34 4.14 -18.33
CA ILE A 224 -2.15 4.78 -17.76
C ILE A 224 -1.84 4.22 -16.36
N PRO A 225 -2.79 4.18 -15.39
CA PRO A 225 -2.58 3.52 -14.10
C PRO A 225 -2.14 2.06 -14.23
N GLY A 226 -2.75 1.30 -15.15
CA GLY A 226 -2.37 -0.09 -15.40
C GLY A 226 -0.91 -0.25 -15.85
N ILE A 227 -0.45 0.60 -16.79
CA ILE A 227 0.93 0.62 -17.28
C ILE A 227 1.90 1.01 -16.15
N ILE A 228 1.57 2.04 -15.37
CA ILE A 228 2.36 2.45 -14.19
C ILE A 228 2.52 1.27 -13.24
N GLY A 229 1.43 0.56 -12.95
CA GLY A 229 1.44 -0.62 -12.08
C GLY A 229 2.33 -1.75 -12.59
N LEU A 230 2.28 -2.06 -13.89
CA LEU A 230 3.15 -3.07 -14.50
C LEU A 230 4.63 -2.67 -14.41
N ILE A 231 4.96 -1.41 -14.72
CA ILE A 231 6.33 -0.89 -14.59
C ILE A 231 6.80 -1.00 -13.14
N PHE A 232 5.94 -0.69 -12.18
CA PHE A 232 6.30 -0.79 -10.75
C PHE A 232 6.51 -2.24 -10.32
N ILE A 233 5.67 -3.18 -10.75
CA ILE A 233 5.87 -4.62 -10.51
C ILE A 233 7.23 -5.07 -11.07
N ILE A 234 7.54 -4.72 -12.32
CA ILE A 234 8.83 -5.06 -12.95
C ILE A 234 9.99 -4.48 -12.15
N PHE A 235 9.90 -3.21 -11.73
CA PHE A 235 10.90 -2.56 -10.89
C PHE A 235 11.13 -3.33 -9.58
N ILE A 236 10.06 -3.71 -8.87
CA ILE A 236 10.15 -4.52 -7.64
C ILE A 236 10.89 -5.83 -7.91
N LEU A 237 10.55 -6.53 -8.98
CA LEU A 237 11.15 -7.80 -9.34
C LEU A 237 12.63 -7.67 -9.69
N MET A 238 13.02 -6.61 -10.39
CA MET A 238 14.42 -6.31 -10.69
C MET A 238 15.23 -6.06 -9.41
N GLU A 239 14.73 -5.19 -8.51
CA GLU A 239 15.43 -4.83 -7.27
C GLU A 239 15.57 -6.01 -6.30
N THR A 240 14.58 -6.87 -6.23
CA THR A 240 14.60 -8.05 -5.37
C THR A 240 15.24 -9.27 -6.02
N LYS A 241 15.56 -9.20 -7.33
CA LYS A 241 15.95 -10.35 -8.17
C LYS A 241 14.91 -11.47 -8.10
N GLY A 242 13.63 -11.09 -8.10
CA GLY A 242 12.49 -12.00 -8.01
C GLY A 242 12.28 -12.67 -6.64
N LYS A 243 13.08 -12.36 -5.63
CA LYS A 243 13.06 -13.01 -4.30
C LYS A 243 12.10 -12.29 -3.32
N ILE A 244 10.88 -11.99 -3.78
CA ILE A 244 9.86 -11.26 -3.02
C ILE A 244 9.31 -12.01 -1.80
N GLY A 245 9.51 -13.33 -1.72
CA GLY A 245 9.08 -14.20 -0.61
C GLY A 245 10.26 -14.68 0.23
N ASN A 246 11.41 -14.01 0.20
CA ASN A 246 12.54 -14.34 1.06
C ASN A 246 12.42 -13.61 2.40
N PHE A 247 12.12 -14.37 3.46
CA PHE A 247 12.00 -13.90 4.84
C PHE A 247 13.30 -14.02 5.65
N GLU A 248 14.41 -14.33 5.01
CA GLU A 248 15.72 -14.38 5.66
C GLU A 248 16.29 -12.98 5.88
N THR A 249 16.90 -12.80 7.04
CA THR A 249 17.65 -11.60 7.44
C THR A 249 19.14 -11.83 7.32
#